data_63a5d7158c73e522487f9e4e9283c09e
#
_entry.id   63a5d7158c73e522487f9e4e9283c09e
#
_cell.length_a   1.000
_cell.length_b   1.000
_cell.length_c   1.000
_cell.angle_alpha   90.00
_cell.angle_beta   90.00
_cell.angle_gamma   90.00
#
_symmetry.space_group_name_H-M   'P 1'
#
loop_
_entity.id
_entity.type
_entity.pdbx_description
1 polymer ?
#
loop_
_entity_poly.entity_id
_entity_poly.type
_entity_poly.pdbx_seq_one_letter_code
_entity_poly.pdbx_strand_id
1 'polypeptide(L)'
;MYNKLPIALGAALAVGVAGFAGGAMAKVEGDTIIIGSSLSLTGKYSTNGFHTQKGYDFAVKRINDTGGVKVGGKSYKMKVVYYDDESTPSRASQLT
;
A
#
# COMPACT_ATOMS: atom_id res chain seq x y z
N MET A 1 17.32 -16.75 16.50
CA MET A 1 17.77 -15.63 16.36
C MET A 1 17.19 -14.86 15.30
N TYR A 2 17.65 -14.87 14.18
CA TYR A 2 16.93 -14.13 13.22
C TYR A 2 15.62 -14.73 12.84
N ASN A 3 15.31 -15.87 13.32
CA ASN A 3 13.97 -16.38 13.14
C ASN A 3 12.93 -15.48 13.73
N LYS A 4 13.27 -14.73 14.74
CA LYS A 4 12.32 -13.86 15.40
C LYS A 4 11.96 -12.66 14.58
N LEU A 5 12.81 -12.27 13.67
CA LEU A 5 12.56 -11.09 12.87
C LEU A 5 11.29 -11.19 12.03
N PRO A 6 11.08 -12.28 11.30
CA PRO A 6 9.84 -12.39 10.54
C PRO A 6 8.60 -12.39 11.42
N ILE A 7 8.72 -12.99 12.59
CA ILE A 7 7.58 -13.01 13.50
C ILE A 7 7.29 -11.61 14.01
N ALA A 8 8.31 -10.89 14.39
CA ALA A 8 8.12 -9.53 14.85
C ALA A 8 7.55 -8.65 13.76
N LEU A 9 8.01 -8.87 12.55
CA LEU A 9 7.53 -8.11 11.44
C LEU A 9 6.06 -8.38 11.17
N GLY A 10 5.67 -9.63 11.26
CA GLY A 10 4.28 -9.98 11.07
C GLY A 10 3.39 -9.36 12.14
N ALA A 11 3.83 -9.38 13.36
CA ALA A 11 3.07 -8.78 14.44
C ALA A 11 2.95 -7.27 14.24
N ALA A 12 4.02 -6.64 13.83
CA ALA A 12 4.00 -5.21 13.59
C ALA A 12 3.03 -4.86 12.47
N LEU A 13 3.01 -5.66 11.44
CA LEU A 13 2.10 -5.43 10.34
C LEU A 13 0.64 -5.57 10.80
N ALA A 14 0.35 -6.58 11.57
CA ALA A 14 -1.00 -6.79 12.04
C ALA A 14 -1.46 -5.63 12.93
N VAL A 15 -0.60 -5.18 13.80
CA VAL A 15 -0.92 -4.06 14.66
C VAL A 15 -1.10 -2.80 13.83
N GLY A 16 -0.25 -2.61 12.84
CA GLY A 16 -0.35 -1.45 11.99
C GLY A 16 -1.66 -1.39 11.25
N VAL A 17 -2.11 -2.51 10.73
CA VAL A 17 -3.38 -2.56 10.02
C VAL A 17 -4.53 -2.26 10.98
N ALA A 18 -4.52 -2.87 12.13
CA ALA A 18 -5.60 -2.67 13.09
C ALA A 18 -5.59 -1.28 13.70
N GLY A 19 -4.41 -0.70 13.87
CA GLY A 19 -4.30 0.57 14.54
C GLY A 19 -4.44 1.79 13.66
N PHE A 20 -4.41 1.60 12.36
CA PHE A 20 -4.46 2.73 11.47
C PHE A 20 -5.84 3.13 11.16
N ALA A 21 -6.42 3.85 12.04
CA ALA A 21 -7.78 4.31 11.82
C ALA A 21 -7.81 5.55 10.95
N GLY A 22 -6.83 6.40 11.06
CA GLY A 22 -6.92 7.66 10.38
C GLY A 22 -5.81 7.96 9.39
N GLY A 23 -4.85 7.10 9.29
CA GLY A 23 -3.71 7.41 8.46
C GLY A 23 -3.76 6.66 7.15
N ALA A 24 -2.67 6.00 6.85
CA ALA A 24 -2.57 5.23 5.64
C ALA A 24 -3.68 4.20 5.60
N MET A 25 -4.25 4.00 4.44
CA MET A 25 -5.34 3.07 4.27
C MET A 25 -4.79 1.73 3.85
N ALA A 26 -4.72 0.82 4.80
CA ALA A 26 -4.29 -0.54 4.52
C ALA A 26 -5.26 -1.48 5.21
N LYS A 27 -5.72 -2.47 4.48
CA LYS A 27 -6.62 -3.47 5.05
C LYS A 27 -6.40 -4.80 4.36
N VAL A 28 -6.84 -5.86 5.02
CA VAL A 28 -6.74 -7.21 4.47
C VAL A 28 -8.12 -7.68 4.10
N GLU A 29 -8.28 -8.15 2.88
CA GLU A 29 -9.51 -8.78 2.43
C GLU A 29 -9.16 -10.15 1.88
N GLY A 30 -9.58 -11.19 2.57
CA GLY A 30 -9.22 -12.54 2.18
C GLY A 30 -7.72 -12.74 2.25
N ASP A 31 -7.10 -12.99 1.11
CA ASP A 31 -5.66 -13.17 1.02
C ASP A 31 -4.98 -12.00 0.32
N THR A 32 -5.61 -10.84 0.31
CA THR A 32 -5.08 -9.66 -0.36
C THR A 32 -4.93 -8.52 0.62
N ILE A 33 -3.75 -7.90 0.60
CA ILE A 33 -3.49 -6.68 1.35
C ILE A 33 -3.76 -5.52 0.41
N ILE A 34 -4.71 -4.67 0.78
CA ILE A 34 -5.12 -3.53 -0.04
C ILE A 34 -4.57 -2.26 0.58
N ILE A 35 -3.84 -1.49 -0.21
CA ILE A 35 -3.23 -0.24 0.25
C ILE A 35 -3.82 0.90 -0.56
N GLY A 36 -4.30 1.92 0.13
CA GLY A 36 -4.77 3.14 -0.53
C GLY A 36 -3.61 4.10 -0.74
N SER A 37 -3.57 4.73 -1.88
CA SER A 37 -2.54 5.70 -2.19
C SER A 37 -3.15 6.91 -2.89
N SER A 38 -2.84 8.08 -2.37
CA SER A 38 -3.28 9.33 -2.98
C SER A 38 -2.17 9.83 -3.88
N LEU A 39 -2.49 10.06 -5.14
CA LEU A 39 -1.53 10.54 -6.12
C LEU A 39 -2.17 11.60 -6.99
N SER A 40 -1.34 12.43 -7.60
CA SER A 40 -1.82 13.40 -8.57
C SER A 40 -1.92 12.73 -9.93
N LEU A 41 -3.10 12.23 -10.25
CA LEU A 41 -3.34 11.56 -11.52
C LEU A 41 -3.89 12.51 -12.58
N THR A 42 -4.43 13.64 -12.18
CA THR A 42 -4.84 14.71 -13.09
C THR A 42 -4.29 16.03 -12.57
N GLY A 43 -4.36 17.07 -13.38
CA GLY A 43 -3.89 18.38 -13.01
C GLY A 43 -2.41 18.57 -13.32
N LYS A 44 -1.84 19.61 -12.75
CA LYS A 44 -0.50 20.05 -13.18
C LYS A 44 0.62 19.08 -12.77
N TYR A 45 0.38 18.24 -11.83
CA TYR A 45 1.39 17.27 -11.39
C TYR A 45 1.11 15.87 -11.91
N SER A 46 0.23 15.74 -12.91
CA SER A 46 -0.16 14.41 -13.38
C SER A 46 0.99 13.60 -13.97
N THR A 47 1.97 14.26 -14.56
CA THR A 47 3.12 13.54 -15.08
C THR A 47 3.88 12.83 -13.98
N ASN A 48 4.11 13.56 -12.87
CA ASN A 48 4.80 12.96 -11.73
C ASN A 48 3.97 11.86 -11.10
N GLY A 49 2.67 12.09 -10.96
CA GLY A 49 1.78 11.07 -10.40
C GLY A 49 1.74 9.83 -11.25
N PHE A 50 1.73 9.98 -12.56
CA PHE A 50 1.73 8.86 -13.48
C PHE A 50 3.00 8.02 -13.30
N HIS A 51 4.16 8.66 -13.23
CA HIS A 51 5.42 7.93 -13.03
C HIS A 51 5.44 7.22 -11.68
N THR A 52 4.94 7.86 -10.64
CA THR A 52 4.87 7.25 -9.32
C THR A 52 3.96 6.03 -9.36
N GLN A 53 2.81 6.14 -10.02
CA GLN A 53 1.88 5.03 -10.15
C GLN A 53 2.53 3.86 -10.86
N LYS A 54 3.26 4.12 -11.94
CA LYS A 54 3.94 3.06 -12.67
C LYS A 54 4.97 2.35 -11.79
N GLY A 55 5.69 3.11 -10.98
CA GLY A 55 6.64 2.53 -10.05
C GLY A 55 5.99 1.63 -9.03
N TYR A 56 4.88 2.08 -8.46
CA TYR A 56 4.15 1.29 -7.50
C TYR A 56 3.58 0.03 -8.14
N ASP A 57 3.00 0.17 -9.33
CA ASP A 57 2.42 -0.98 -10.03
C ASP A 57 3.49 -2.02 -10.36
N PHE A 58 4.67 -1.56 -10.75
CA PHE A 58 5.78 -2.47 -11.03
C PHE A 58 6.20 -3.21 -9.76
N ALA A 59 6.33 -2.49 -8.66
CA ALA A 59 6.74 -3.10 -7.40
C ALA A 59 5.71 -4.11 -6.92
N VAL A 60 4.44 -3.76 -7.01
CA VAL A 60 3.35 -4.65 -6.59
C VAL A 60 3.32 -5.90 -7.46
N LYS A 61 3.48 -5.73 -8.77
CA LYS A 61 3.51 -6.88 -9.66
C LYS A 61 4.66 -7.80 -9.32
N ARG A 62 5.84 -7.23 -9.06
CA ARG A 62 6.99 -8.04 -8.71
C ARG A 62 6.78 -8.80 -7.41
N ILE A 63 6.22 -8.14 -6.40
CA ILE A 63 5.93 -8.80 -5.14
C ILE A 63 4.95 -9.96 -5.36
N ASN A 64 3.89 -9.72 -6.12
CA ASN A 64 2.89 -10.74 -6.34
C ASN A 64 3.42 -11.90 -7.18
N ASP A 65 4.27 -11.60 -8.16
CA ASP A 65 4.85 -12.63 -9.02
C ASP A 65 5.85 -13.51 -8.26
N THR A 66 6.44 -13.00 -7.19
CA THR A 66 7.43 -13.75 -6.42
C THR A 66 6.85 -14.39 -5.17
N GLY A 67 5.53 -14.54 -5.10
CA GLY A 67 4.90 -15.26 -4.01
C GLY A 67 4.13 -14.40 -3.04
N GLY A 68 4.13 -13.08 -3.23
CA GLY A 68 3.37 -12.19 -2.38
C GLY A 68 4.08 -11.84 -1.08
N VAL A 69 3.33 -11.28 -0.15
CA VAL A 69 3.85 -10.89 1.16
C VAL A 69 3.56 -12.01 2.13
N LYS A 70 4.58 -12.44 2.84
CA LYS A 70 4.42 -13.54 3.80
C LYS A 70 4.26 -12.99 5.20
N VAL A 71 3.15 -13.35 5.82
CA VAL A 71 2.85 -12.90 7.18
C VAL A 71 2.31 -14.11 7.93
N GLY A 72 3.00 -14.45 9.01
CA GLY A 72 2.55 -15.55 9.84
C GLY A 72 2.42 -16.87 9.11
N GLY A 73 3.27 -17.12 8.16
CA GLY A 73 3.23 -18.36 7.39
C GLY A 73 2.24 -18.37 6.26
N LYS A 74 1.49 -17.29 6.08
CA LYS A 74 0.52 -17.18 4.99
C LYS A 74 1.01 -16.17 3.98
N SER A 75 0.75 -16.44 2.70
CA SER A 75 1.13 -15.52 1.62
C SER A 75 -0.06 -14.67 1.24
N TYR A 76 0.19 -13.37 1.10
CA TYR A 76 -0.82 -12.40 0.71
C TYR A 76 -0.42 -11.73 -0.58
N LYS A 77 -1.37 -11.49 -1.44
CA LYS A 77 -1.14 -10.63 -2.59
C LYS A 77 -1.31 -9.19 -2.17
N MET A 78 -0.73 -8.28 -2.94
CA MET A 78 -0.89 -6.85 -2.69
C MET A 78 -1.70 -6.22 -3.79
N LYS A 79 -2.46 -5.20 -3.42
CA LYS A 79 -3.22 -4.40 -4.36
C LYS A 79 -3.18 -2.95 -3.90
N VAL A 80 -2.96 -2.03 -4.83
CA VAL A 80 -2.99 -0.60 -4.51
C VAL A 80 -4.22 0.00 -5.17
N VAL A 81 -4.97 0.75 -4.37
CA VAL A 81 -6.12 1.51 -4.86
C VAL A 81 -5.71 2.97 -4.87
N TYR A 82 -5.81 3.61 -6.02
CA TYR A 82 -5.36 4.97 -6.20
C TYR A 82 -6.51 5.95 -6.10
N TYR A 83 -6.24 7.07 -5.44
CA TYR A 83 -7.17 8.16 -5.33
C TYR A 83 -6.51 9.40 -5.90
N ASP A 84 -7.20 10.04 -6.86
CA ASP A 84 -6.65 11.21 -7.53
C ASP A 84 -6.83 12.45 -6.66
N ASP A 85 -5.74 13.08 -6.28
CA ASP A 85 -5.81 14.32 -5.51
C ASP A 85 -5.94 15.55 -6.41
N GLU A 86 -6.01 15.35 -7.73
CA GLU A 86 -6.24 16.40 -8.71
C GLU A 86 -5.19 17.52 -8.64
N SER A 87 -4.02 17.20 -8.12
CA SER A 87 -2.91 18.15 -7.94
C SER A 87 -3.29 19.32 -7.06
N THR A 88 -4.22 19.12 -6.11
CA THR A 88 -4.61 20.18 -5.17
C THR A 88 -4.30 19.73 -3.74
N PRO A 89 -3.68 20.62 -2.95
CA PRO A 89 -3.34 20.25 -1.58
C PRO A 89 -4.55 19.93 -0.72
N SER A 90 -5.65 20.63 -0.92
CA SER A 90 -6.86 20.38 -0.14
C SER A 90 -7.42 18.99 -0.43
N ARG A 91 -7.40 18.57 -1.69
CA ARG A 91 -7.91 17.25 -2.04
C ARG A 91 -6.99 16.16 -1.50
N ALA A 92 -5.68 16.38 -1.60
CA ALA A 92 -4.72 15.43 -1.03
C ALA A 92 -4.96 15.26 0.47
N SER A 93 -5.19 16.36 1.17
CA SER A 93 -5.47 16.31 2.60
C SER A 93 -6.75 15.54 2.92
N GLN A 94 -7.78 15.71 2.10
CA GLN A 94 -9.04 15.01 2.30
C GLN A 94 -8.90 13.50 2.11
N LEU A 95 -7.99 13.08 1.23
CA LEU A 95 -7.83 11.66 0.91
C LEU A 95 -6.96 10.91 1.93
N THR A 96 -6.22 11.63 2.73
CA THR A 96 -5.39 11.01 3.76
C THR A 96 -6.02 11.18 5.12
#